data_58a02d4df2229846dea938dddf56a74e
#
_entry.id   58a02d4df2229846dea938dddf56a74e
#
_cell.length_a   1.000
_cell.length_b   1.000
_cell.length_c   1.000
_cell.angle_alpha   90.00
_cell.angle_beta   90.00
_cell.angle_gamma   90.00
#
_symmetry.space_group_name_H-M   'P 1'
#
loop_
_entity.id
_entity.type
_entity.pdbx_description
1 polymer ?
#
loop_
_entity_poly.entity_id
_entity_poly.type
_entity_poly.pdbx_seq_one_letter_code
_entity_poly.pdbx_strand_id
1 'polypeptide(L)'
;MPDQQTIDTYNKMATEYDEETAEFWHIFPHTFFDRFRELARERGTTVLDVGSGPGRDGLMLKKAGLDVTCLDASAAMVALSAQRGLSSIVGDFNHLPFTDQSFAGVWSYTALLHVPKNEITTPLTEIHRVLADNGVFGLGMIEGDTEGYKESSGMQLPRWFSYYTRAELEALLTGHSFHVIYFEQFKPGSKNYLNFIAQKR
;
A
#
# COMPACT_ATOMS: atom_id res chain seq x y z
N MET A 1 -16.00 0.64 -3.93
CA MET A 1 -15.57 -0.49 -3.06
C MET A 1 -14.38 -1.15 -3.74
N PRO A 2 -13.40 -1.71 -2.99
CA PRO A 2 -12.41 -2.55 -3.61
C PRO A 2 -13.10 -3.59 -4.48
N ASP A 3 -12.49 -3.95 -5.59
CA ASP A 3 -13.07 -4.94 -6.49
C ASP A 3 -13.30 -6.28 -5.78
N GLN A 4 -14.56 -6.71 -5.68
CA GLN A 4 -14.93 -7.90 -4.92
C GLN A 4 -14.25 -9.16 -5.46
N GLN A 5 -14.08 -9.26 -6.78
CA GLN A 5 -13.40 -10.40 -7.40
C GLN A 5 -11.92 -10.46 -6.99
N THR A 6 -11.26 -9.32 -6.87
CA THR A 6 -9.89 -9.23 -6.36
C THR A 6 -9.79 -9.67 -4.91
N ILE A 7 -10.73 -9.23 -4.05
CA ILE A 7 -10.79 -9.66 -2.65
C ILE A 7 -11.01 -11.17 -2.54
N ASP A 8 -11.94 -11.72 -3.32
CA ASP A 8 -12.25 -13.16 -3.33
C ASP A 8 -11.04 -13.97 -3.81
N THR A 9 -10.30 -13.46 -4.80
CA THR A 9 -9.04 -14.07 -5.24
C THR A 9 -8.02 -14.12 -4.12
N TYR A 10 -7.78 -13.02 -3.43
CA TYR A 10 -6.85 -12.97 -2.30
C TYR A 10 -7.31 -13.82 -1.11
N ASN A 11 -8.61 -13.91 -0.83
CA ASN A 11 -9.14 -14.81 0.19
C ASN A 11 -8.86 -16.29 -0.12
N LYS A 12 -8.92 -16.68 -1.40
CA LYS A 12 -8.68 -18.07 -1.84
C LYS A 12 -7.21 -18.42 -1.92
N MET A 13 -6.36 -17.46 -2.27
CA MET A 13 -4.95 -17.67 -2.65
C MET A 13 -3.96 -17.03 -1.66
N ALA A 14 -4.38 -16.74 -0.43
CA ALA A 14 -3.57 -15.99 0.51
C ALA A 14 -2.23 -16.66 0.83
N THR A 15 -2.23 -17.98 1.06
CA THR A 15 -1.02 -18.74 1.39
C THR A 15 -0.08 -18.82 0.19
N GLU A 16 -0.61 -19.16 -0.99
CA GLU A 16 0.17 -19.25 -2.23
C GLU A 16 0.78 -17.88 -2.60
N TYR A 17 0.00 -16.81 -2.43
CA TYR A 17 0.50 -15.45 -2.66
C TYR A 17 1.65 -15.10 -1.70
N ASP A 18 1.50 -15.44 -0.43
CA ASP A 18 2.53 -15.18 0.57
C ASP A 18 3.83 -15.94 0.25
N GLU A 19 3.74 -17.21 -0.15
CA GLU A 19 4.89 -18.02 -0.57
C GLU A 19 5.54 -17.48 -1.85
N GLU A 20 4.74 -17.18 -2.88
CA GLU A 20 5.22 -16.68 -4.18
C GLU A 20 5.94 -15.33 -4.04
N THR A 21 5.47 -14.46 -3.16
CA THR A 21 6.02 -13.12 -3.00
C THR A 21 7.16 -13.04 -1.99
N ALA A 22 7.50 -14.13 -1.30
CA ALA A 22 8.52 -14.14 -0.24
C ALA A 22 9.87 -13.59 -0.70
N GLU A 23 10.35 -14.05 -1.88
CA GLU A 23 11.66 -13.65 -2.43
C GLU A 23 11.73 -12.16 -2.82
N PHE A 24 10.60 -11.53 -3.14
CA PHE A 24 10.56 -10.11 -3.50
C PHE A 24 11.13 -9.23 -2.38
N TRP A 25 10.93 -9.61 -1.12
CA TRP A 25 11.36 -8.83 0.04
C TRP A 25 12.88 -8.85 0.26
N HIS A 26 13.61 -9.78 -0.34
CA HIS A 26 15.07 -9.79 -0.33
C HIS A 26 15.68 -8.75 -1.27
N ILE A 27 14.92 -8.31 -2.26
CA ILE A 27 15.35 -7.31 -3.26
C ILE A 27 14.57 -6.01 -3.16
N PHE A 28 13.74 -5.87 -2.14
CA PHE A 28 12.90 -4.70 -1.90
C PHE A 28 13.73 -3.40 -1.83
N PRO A 29 13.23 -2.25 -2.33
CA PRO A 29 13.98 -1.00 -2.34
C PRO A 29 14.16 -0.42 -0.94
N HIS A 30 15.24 -0.82 -0.26
CA HIS A 30 15.53 -0.39 1.10
C HIS A 30 15.67 1.13 1.23
N THR A 31 16.16 1.84 0.22
CA THR A 31 16.29 3.30 0.24
C THR A 31 14.94 3.99 0.42
N PHE A 32 13.94 3.56 -0.34
CA PHE A 32 12.56 4.06 -0.21
C PHE A 32 11.98 3.78 1.18
N PHE A 33 12.14 2.55 1.66
CA PHE A 33 11.66 2.13 2.96
C PHE A 33 12.32 2.92 4.10
N ASP A 34 13.65 3.02 4.10
CA ASP A 34 14.39 3.74 5.13
C ASP A 34 14.01 5.23 5.14
N ARG A 35 13.86 5.83 3.95
CA ARG A 35 13.45 7.23 3.85
C ARG A 35 12.03 7.47 4.39
N PHE A 36 11.09 6.59 4.07
CA PHE A 36 9.74 6.66 4.65
C PHE A 36 9.78 6.54 6.17
N ARG A 37 10.48 5.53 6.69
CA ARG A 37 10.64 5.31 8.13
C ARG A 37 11.19 6.53 8.85
N GLU A 38 12.26 7.13 8.33
CA GLU A 38 12.87 8.33 8.91
C GLU A 38 11.88 9.49 8.97
N LEU A 39 11.23 9.79 7.86
CA LEU A 39 10.26 10.87 7.76
C LEU A 39 9.02 10.64 8.64
N ALA A 40 8.51 9.42 8.73
CA ALA A 40 7.41 9.09 9.63
C ALA A 40 7.79 9.34 11.10
N ARG A 41 8.99 8.88 11.51
CA ARG A 41 9.50 9.05 12.88
C ARG A 41 9.67 10.49 13.33
N GLU A 42 9.94 11.40 12.42
CA GLU A 42 9.99 12.83 12.73
C GLU A 42 8.63 13.39 13.16
N ARG A 43 7.52 12.71 12.84
CA ARG A 43 6.13 13.12 13.14
C ARG A 43 5.47 12.24 14.20
N GLY A 44 6.03 11.06 14.46
CA GLY A 44 5.51 10.10 15.41
C GLY A 44 5.87 8.67 15.02
N THR A 45 5.34 7.70 15.76
CA THR A 45 5.63 6.28 15.49
C THR A 45 4.43 5.52 14.91
N THR A 46 3.23 6.10 14.93
CA THR A 46 2.01 5.42 14.48
C THR A 46 1.95 5.37 12.95
N VAL A 47 1.88 4.16 12.40
CA VAL A 47 1.81 3.93 10.95
C VAL A 47 0.65 3.01 10.62
N LEU A 48 -0.11 3.35 9.58
CA LEU A 48 -1.13 2.50 8.97
C LEU A 48 -0.57 1.87 7.70
N ASP A 49 -0.59 0.54 7.62
CA ASP A 49 -0.27 -0.22 6.41
C ASP A 49 -1.58 -0.61 5.71
N VAL A 50 -1.88 0.07 4.59
CA VAL A 50 -3.15 -0.03 3.85
C VAL A 50 -3.01 -0.99 2.67
N GLY A 51 -3.85 -2.04 2.67
CA GLY A 51 -3.69 -3.16 1.76
C GLY A 51 -2.46 -3.98 2.13
N SER A 52 -2.32 -4.25 3.42
CA SER A 52 -1.12 -4.84 4.03
C SER A 52 -0.83 -6.28 3.57
N GLY A 53 -1.79 -6.91 2.88
CA GLY A 53 -1.66 -8.31 2.48
C GLY A 53 -1.31 -9.20 3.68
N PRO A 54 -0.36 -10.13 3.53
CA PRO A 54 0.06 -11.03 4.62
C PRO A 54 0.91 -10.33 5.69
N GLY A 55 1.10 -9.00 5.62
CA GLY A 55 1.76 -8.19 6.66
C GLY A 55 3.30 -8.19 6.60
N ARG A 56 3.91 -8.38 5.44
CA ARG A 56 5.37 -8.37 5.30
C ARG A 56 5.96 -6.99 5.52
N ASP A 57 5.36 -5.96 4.91
CA ASP A 57 5.74 -4.55 5.09
C ASP A 57 5.51 -4.11 6.52
N GLY A 58 4.31 -4.40 7.06
CA GLY A 58 3.98 -4.11 8.44
C GLY A 58 4.98 -4.70 9.42
N LEU A 59 5.46 -5.93 9.19
CA LEU A 59 6.47 -6.57 10.02
C LEU A 59 7.83 -5.86 9.92
N MET A 60 8.22 -5.42 8.72
CA MET A 60 9.46 -4.64 8.53
C MET A 60 9.37 -3.29 9.26
N LEU A 61 8.25 -2.58 9.10
CA LEU A 61 8.01 -1.30 9.78
C LEU A 61 8.01 -1.47 11.31
N LYS A 62 7.37 -2.52 11.84
CA LYS A 62 7.37 -2.85 13.26
C LYS A 62 8.77 -3.15 13.78
N LYS A 63 9.56 -3.98 13.07
CA LYS A 63 10.95 -4.26 13.41
C LYS A 63 11.84 -3.01 13.38
N ALA A 64 11.49 -2.06 12.54
CA ALA A 64 12.13 -0.75 12.47
C ALA A 64 11.69 0.21 13.60
N GLY A 65 10.86 -0.24 14.54
CA GLY A 65 10.45 0.50 15.74
C GLY A 65 9.27 1.44 15.53
N LEU A 66 8.42 1.18 14.55
CA LEU A 66 7.15 1.87 14.35
C LEU A 66 6.00 1.09 14.99
N ASP A 67 4.95 1.78 15.39
CA ASP A 67 3.70 1.22 15.91
C ASP A 67 2.73 1.06 14.73
N VAL A 68 2.59 -0.18 14.26
CA VAL A 68 1.95 -0.48 12.98
C VAL A 68 0.59 -1.11 13.18
N THR A 69 -0.41 -0.52 12.53
CA THR A 69 -1.72 -1.13 12.31
C THR A 69 -1.80 -1.54 10.84
N CYS A 70 -2.13 -2.80 10.58
CA CYS A 70 -2.34 -3.35 9.24
C CYS A 70 -3.83 -3.39 8.91
N LEU A 71 -4.19 -3.01 7.69
CA LEU A 71 -5.57 -3.10 7.19
C LEU A 71 -5.56 -3.75 5.81
N ASP A 72 -6.41 -4.76 5.64
CA ASP A 72 -6.64 -5.40 4.34
C ASP A 72 -8.10 -5.80 4.18
N ALA A 73 -8.60 -5.80 2.94
CA ALA A 73 -9.98 -6.21 2.65
C ALA A 73 -10.17 -7.73 2.67
N SER A 74 -9.09 -8.49 2.49
CA SER A 74 -9.09 -9.96 2.56
C SER A 74 -8.93 -10.45 3.99
N ALA A 75 -9.94 -11.14 4.52
CA ALA A 75 -9.87 -11.76 5.85
C ALA A 75 -8.75 -12.79 5.95
N ALA A 76 -8.44 -13.51 4.87
CA ALA A 76 -7.35 -14.49 4.84
C ALA A 76 -5.97 -13.80 4.94
N MET A 77 -5.78 -12.66 4.28
CA MET A 77 -4.57 -11.85 4.40
C MET A 77 -4.40 -11.30 5.82
N VAL A 78 -5.48 -10.79 6.41
CA VAL A 78 -5.48 -10.31 7.80
C VAL A 78 -5.11 -11.42 8.78
N ALA A 79 -5.61 -12.66 8.55
CA ALA A 79 -5.24 -13.80 9.38
C ALA A 79 -3.73 -14.12 9.33
N LEU A 80 -3.12 -14.07 8.14
CA LEU A 80 -1.67 -14.25 7.97
C LEU A 80 -0.87 -13.12 8.65
N SER A 81 -1.31 -11.90 8.49
CA SER A 81 -0.70 -10.72 9.13
C SER A 81 -0.77 -10.82 10.66
N ALA A 82 -1.90 -11.22 11.22
CA ALA A 82 -2.08 -11.46 12.66
C ALA A 82 -1.18 -12.59 13.19
N GLN A 83 -0.99 -13.68 12.43
CA GLN A 83 -0.05 -14.76 12.78
C GLN A 83 1.41 -14.28 12.88
N ARG A 84 1.77 -13.20 12.17
CA ARG A 84 3.06 -12.51 12.31
C ARG A 84 3.16 -11.60 13.54
N GLY A 85 2.11 -11.56 14.36
CA GLY A 85 2.07 -10.74 15.58
C GLY A 85 1.78 -9.26 15.32
N LEU A 86 1.16 -8.92 14.19
CA LEU A 86 0.77 -7.56 13.86
C LEU A 86 -0.65 -7.25 14.37
N SER A 87 -0.91 -5.99 14.70
CA SER A 87 -2.27 -5.47 14.87
C SER A 87 -2.92 -5.38 13.50
N SER A 88 -3.88 -6.24 13.20
CA SER A 88 -4.42 -6.38 11.85
C SER A 88 -5.94 -6.40 11.87
N ILE A 89 -6.57 -5.65 10.98
CA ILE A 89 -8.03 -5.53 10.86
C ILE A 89 -8.50 -5.75 9.43
N VAL A 90 -9.67 -6.35 9.28
CA VAL A 90 -10.36 -6.40 7.98
C VAL A 90 -11.03 -5.05 7.76
N GLY A 91 -10.73 -4.42 6.63
CA GLY A 91 -11.29 -3.12 6.30
C GLY A 91 -11.10 -2.71 4.85
N ASP A 92 -11.91 -1.75 4.45
CA ASP A 92 -11.89 -1.16 3.11
C ASP A 92 -11.16 0.19 3.16
N PHE A 93 -10.21 0.39 2.29
CA PHE A 93 -9.48 1.66 2.16
C PHE A 93 -10.34 2.82 1.61
N ASN A 94 -11.53 2.55 1.11
CA ASN A 94 -12.53 3.57 0.78
C ASN A 94 -13.27 4.11 2.01
N HIS A 95 -13.15 3.45 3.16
CA HIS A 95 -13.71 3.87 4.43
C HIS A 95 -12.83 3.37 5.56
N LEU A 96 -11.80 4.12 5.90
CA LEU A 96 -10.85 3.76 6.95
C LEU A 96 -11.49 3.95 8.35
N PRO A 97 -11.56 2.89 9.18
CA PRO A 97 -12.25 2.95 10.47
C PRO A 97 -11.42 3.63 11.57
N PHE A 98 -10.80 4.76 11.23
CA PHE A 98 -9.95 5.54 12.11
C PHE A 98 -10.40 7.00 12.13
N THR A 99 -10.11 7.66 13.24
CA THR A 99 -10.35 9.12 13.37
C THR A 99 -9.38 9.91 12.49
N ASP A 100 -9.72 11.15 12.20
CA ASP A 100 -8.86 12.06 11.46
C ASP A 100 -7.51 12.22 12.18
N GLN A 101 -6.45 12.39 11.43
CA GLN A 101 -5.11 12.71 11.94
C GLN A 101 -4.54 11.69 12.95
N SER A 102 -4.89 10.39 12.81
CA SER A 102 -4.47 9.33 13.73
C SER A 102 -3.07 8.80 13.49
N PHE A 103 -2.51 8.99 12.28
CA PHE A 103 -1.25 8.35 11.88
C PHE A 103 -0.19 9.37 11.45
N ALA A 104 1.03 9.18 11.94
CA ALA A 104 2.21 9.92 11.47
C ALA A 104 2.63 9.53 10.06
N GLY A 105 2.35 8.28 9.67
CA GLY A 105 2.59 7.75 8.34
C GLY A 105 1.50 6.80 7.87
N VAL A 106 1.24 6.79 6.57
CA VAL A 106 0.47 5.75 5.88
C VAL A 106 1.37 5.11 4.83
N TRP A 107 1.38 3.80 4.79
CA TRP A 107 2.10 2.99 3.83
C TRP A 107 1.13 2.22 2.96
N SER A 108 1.33 2.20 1.65
CA SER A 108 0.56 1.36 0.73
C SER A 108 1.46 0.94 -0.43
N TYR A 109 1.89 -0.31 -0.42
CA TYR A 109 2.77 -0.85 -1.44
C TYR A 109 2.04 -1.87 -2.30
N THR A 110 1.86 -1.55 -3.58
CA THR A 110 1.16 -2.38 -4.57
C THR A 110 -0.27 -2.80 -4.19
N ALA A 111 -0.96 -1.99 -3.38
CA ALA A 111 -2.35 -2.23 -2.98
C ALA A 111 -3.34 -1.35 -3.75
N LEU A 112 -3.09 -0.04 -3.82
CA LEU A 112 -3.98 0.90 -4.53
C LEU A 112 -4.06 0.66 -6.04
N LEU A 113 -3.16 -0.12 -6.61
CA LEU A 113 -3.26 -0.57 -7.99
C LEU A 113 -4.46 -1.51 -8.25
N HIS A 114 -5.12 -2.02 -7.19
CA HIS A 114 -6.34 -2.82 -7.29
C HIS A 114 -7.62 -1.97 -7.25
N VAL A 115 -7.49 -0.64 -7.31
CA VAL A 115 -8.59 0.30 -7.40
C VAL A 115 -8.74 0.75 -8.85
N PRO A 116 -9.94 0.71 -9.45
CA PRO A 116 -10.20 1.32 -10.76
C PRO A 116 -9.79 2.80 -10.78
N LYS A 117 -9.23 3.28 -11.90
CA LYS A 117 -8.72 4.66 -12.00
C LYS A 117 -9.79 5.71 -11.69
N ASN A 118 -11.05 5.45 -12.06
CA ASN A 118 -12.17 6.34 -11.79
C ASN A 118 -12.63 6.34 -10.30
N GLU A 119 -12.14 5.40 -9.47
CA GLU A 119 -12.49 5.28 -8.04
C GLU A 119 -11.33 5.68 -7.10
N ILE A 120 -10.14 5.95 -7.63
CA ILE A 120 -8.91 6.19 -6.82
C ILE A 120 -9.00 7.42 -5.91
N THR A 121 -9.88 8.37 -6.20
CA THR A 121 -10.08 9.58 -5.40
C THR A 121 -10.52 9.27 -3.97
N THR A 122 -11.41 8.29 -3.78
CA THR A 122 -11.95 7.95 -2.47
C THR A 122 -10.87 7.45 -1.50
N PRO A 123 -10.07 6.41 -1.82
CA PRO A 123 -9.00 5.97 -0.92
C PRO A 123 -7.93 7.04 -0.68
N LEU A 124 -7.59 7.87 -1.67
CA LEU A 124 -6.63 8.96 -1.46
C LEU A 124 -7.16 10.02 -0.49
N THR A 125 -8.46 10.33 -0.55
CA THR A 125 -9.13 11.24 0.41
C THR A 125 -9.11 10.65 1.81
N GLU A 126 -9.40 9.37 1.97
CA GLU A 126 -9.38 8.70 3.28
C GLU A 126 -7.96 8.62 3.86
N ILE A 127 -6.96 8.29 3.03
CA ILE A 127 -5.55 8.30 3.44
C ILE A 127 -5.14 9.71 3.90
N HIS A 128 -5.52 10.74 3.15
CA HIS A 128 -5.26 12.13 3.55
C HIS A 128 -5.95 12.49 4.87
N ARG A 129 -7.18 12.04 5.07
CA ARG A 129 -7.95 12.31 6.30
C ARG A 129 -7.28 11.73 7.54
N VAL A 130 -6.87 10.46 7.49
CA VAL A 130 -6.30 9.76 8.66
C VAL A 130 -4.85 10.14 8.94
N LEU A 131 -4.13 10.72 7.99
CA LEU A 131 -2.79 11.26 8.21
C LEU A 131 -2.82 12.51 9.10
N ALA A 132 -1.94 12.57 10.07
CA ALA A 132 -1.67 13.78 10.85
C ALA A 132 -1.15 14.90 9.93
N ASP A 133 -1.25 16.15 10.40
CA ASP A 133 -0.69 17.29 9.67
C ASP A 133 0.81 17.12 9.48
N ASN A 134 1.28 17.35 8.27
CA ASN A 134 2.64 17.03 7.81
C ASN A 134 3.02 15.55 7.84
N GLY A 135 2.09 14.63 8.11
CA GLY A 135 2.29 13.20 8.02
C GLY A 135 2.69 12.75 6.61
N VAL A 136 3.30 11.58 6.49
CA VAL A 136 3.85 11.09 5.23
C VAL A 136 3.11 9.89 4.69
N PHE A 137 2.91 9.88 3.38
CA PHE A 137 2.32 8.78 2.61
C PHE A 137 3.40 8.12 1.75
N GLY A 138 3.71 6.85 2.05
CA GLY A 138 4.55 6.00 1.21
C GLY A 138 3.69 5.21 0.24
N LEU A 139 3.84 5.45 -1.05
CA LEU A 139 3.06 4.84 -2.13
C LEU A 139 3.98 4.09 -3.09
N GLY A 140 3.75 2.78 -3.26
CA GLY A 140 4.37 1.98 -4.31
C GLY A 140 3.34 1.51 -5.33
N MET A 141 3.57 1.84 -6.61
CA MET A 141 2.70 1.46 -7.73
C MET A 141 3.52 0.79 -8.84
N ILE A 142 2.87 0.08 -9.75
CA ILE A 142 3.52 -0.48 -10.94
C ILE A 142 3.23 0.45 -12.13
N GLU A 143 4.30 0.79 -12.88
CA GLU A 143 4.22 1.65 -14.05
C GLU A 143 3.47 0.99 -15.20
N GLY A 144 2.67 1.78 -15.89
CA GLY A 144 1.92 1.45 -17.09
C GLY A 144 0.83 2.48 -17.36
N ASP A 145 -0.03 2.18 -18.33
CA ASP A 145 -1.08 3.09 -18.79
C ASP A 145 -2.47 2.44 -18.92
N THR A 146 -2.54 1.13 -18.66
CA THR A 146 -3.76 0.32 -18.83
C THR A 146 -4.40 -0.03 -17.49
N GLU A 147 -5.66 -0.44 -17.52
CA GLU A 147 -6.33 -1.07 -16.39
C GLU A 147 -7.19 -2.26 -16.84
N GLY A 148 -7.49 -3.16 -15.93
CA GLY A 148 -8.35 -4.33 -16.16
C GLY A 148 -7.94 -5.56 -15.36
N TYR A 149 -8.72 -6.63 -15.52
CA TYR A 149 -8.42 -7.92 -14.91
C TYR A 149 -7.20 -8.59 -15.55
N LYS A 150 -6.34 -9.12 -14.71
CA LYS A 150 -5.16 -9.92 -15.14
C LYS A 150 -4.94 -11.08 -14.19
N GLU A 151 -4.46 -12.18 -14.75
CA GLU A 151 -3.90 -13.32 -14.04
C GLU A 151 -2.37 -13.18 -13.98
N SER A 152 -1.75 -13.58 -12.88
CA SER A 152 -0.30 -13.70 -12.78
C SER A 152 0.11 -15.17 -12.86
N SER A 153 1.38 -15.43 -13.20
CA SER A 153 1.90 -16.77 -13.43
C SER A 153 1.73 -17.74 -12.24
N GLY A 154 1.69 -17.23 -11.02
CA GLY A 154 1.48 -18.04 -9.82
C GLY A 154 0.03 -18.04 -9.32
N MET A 155 -0.73 -17.00 -9.62
CA MET A 155 -2.14 -16.89 -9.25
C MET A 155 -3.01 -17.00 -10.50
N GLN A 156 -3.63 -18.16 -10.70
CA GLN A 156 -4.50 -18.45 -11.85
C GLN A 156 -5.90 -17.83 -11.74
N LEU A 157 -6.14 -16.97 -10.75
CA LEU A 157 -7.38 -16.25 -10.57
C LEU A 157 -7.19 -14.76 -10.87
N PRO A 158 -8.16 -14.14 -11.56
CA PRO A 158 -8.04 -12.75 -11.98
C PRO A 158 -8.13 -11.78 -10.81
N ARG A 159 -7.34 -10.72 -10.91
CA ARG A 159 -7.36 -9.53 -10.03
C ARG A 159 -7.41 -8.29 -10.89
N TRP A 160 -8.07 -7.24 -10.44
CA TRP A 160 -8.02 -5.94 -11.09
C TRP A 160 -6.66 -5.29 -10.91
N PHE A 161 -6.14 -4.67 -11.97
CA PHE A 161 -4.92 -3.86 -11.94
C PHE A 161 -5.15 -2.55 -12.68
N SER A 162 -4.83 -1.44 -12.03
CA SER A 162 -4.72 -0.11 -12.61
C SER A 162 -3.26 0.28 -12.62
N TYR A 163 -2.68 0.41 -13.79
CA TYR A 163 -1.31 0.88 -13.95
C TYR A 163 -1.31 2.38 -14.22
N TYR A 164 -0.31 3.06 -13.72
CA TYR A 164 -0.18 4.51 -13.83
C TYR A 164 1.18 4.90 -14.37
N THR A 165 1.23 5.95 -15.15
CA THR A 165 2.47 6.65 -15.43
C THR A 165 2.89 7.48 -14.24
N ARG A 166 4.17 7.85 -14.18
CA ARG A 166 4.69 8.76 -13.16
C ARG A 166 3.90 10.08 -13.13
N ALA A 167 3.65 10.67 -14.29
CA ALA A 167 2.95 11.95 -14.39
C ALA A 167 1.50 11.89 -13.87
N GLU A 168 0.79 10.78 -14.13
CA GLU A 168 -0.56 10.56 -13.58
C GLU A 168 -0.53 10.50 -12.04
N LEU A 169 0.44 9.77 -11.44
CA LEU A 169 0.55 9.67 -9.98
C LEU A 169 0.95 11.00 -9.33
N GLU A 170 1.87 11.76 -9.93
CA GLU A 170 2.22 13.10 -9.45
C GLU A 170 1.01 14.05 -9.48
N ALA A 171 0.22 14.01 -10.55
CA ALA A 171 -1.01 14.80 -10.67
C ALA A 171 -2.08 14.38 -9.65
N LEU A 172 -2.29 13.07 -9.44
CA LEU A 172 -3.22 12.54 -8.45
C LEU A 172 -2.83 12.96 -7.03
N LEU A 173 -1.57 12.77 -6.64
CA LEU A 173 -1.07 13.15 -5.32
C LEU A 173 -1.24 14.67 -5.09
N THR A 174 -0.85 15.49 -6.05
CA THR A 174 -0.99 16.95 -5.96
C THR A 174 -2.45 17.37 -5.88
N GLY A 175 -3.33 16.75 -6.69
CA GLY A 175 -4.76 17.01 -6.69
C GLY A 175 -5.47 16.66 -5.37
N HIS A 176 -4.87 15.80 -4.54
CA HIS A 176 -5.37 15.41 -3.21
C HIS A 176 -4.59 16.05 -2.08
N SER A 177 -3.98 17.23 -2.31
CA SER A 177 -3.26 18.02 -1.29
C SER A 177 -2.04 17.30 -0.68
N PHE A 178 -1.39 16.45 -1.46
CA PHE A 178 -0.10 15.89 -1.13
C PHE A 178 1.03 16.63 -1.86
N HIS A 179 2.16 16.78 -1.20
CA HIS A 179 3.39 17.27 -1.78
C HIS A 179 4.41 16.14 -1.91
N VAL A 180 4.77 15.77 -3.13
CA VAL A 180 5.80 14.75 -3.37
C VAL A 180 7.15 15.28 -2.89
N ILE A 181 7.76 14.57 -1.94
CA ILE A 181 9.06 14.92 -1.31
C ILE A 181 10.16 13.91 -1.62
N TYR A 182 9.80 12.75 -2.16
CA TYR A 182 10.73 11.72 -2.62
C TYR A 182 10.11 10.91 -3.76
N PHE A 183 10.95 10.52 -4.71
CA PHE A 183 10.58 9.62 -5.79
C PHE A 183 11.77 8.73 -6.18
N GLU A 184 11.52 7.45 -6.37
CA GLU A 184 12.47 6.55 -7.03
C GLU A 184 11.75 5.57 -7.95
N GLN A 185 12.48 5.10 -8.96
CA GLN A 185 12.07 3.96 -9.79
C GLN A 185 12.85 2.72 -9.36
N PHE A 186 12.16 1.59 -9.24
CA PHE A 186 12.74 0.32 -8.87
C PHE A 186 12.32 -0.75 -9.89
N LYS A 187 13.31 -1.34 -10.59
CA LYS A 187 13.06 -2.30 -11.66
C LYS A 187 13.79 -3.63 -11.40
N PRO A 188 13.28 -4.51 -10.54
CA PRO A 188 13.93 -5.78 -10.21
C PRO A 188 13.78 -6.86 -11.29
N GLY A 189 13.04 -6.60 -12.35
CA GLY A 189 12.76 -7.55 -13.45
C GLY A 189 12.00 -6.85 -14.57
N SER A 190 10.91 -7.45 -15.03
CA SER A 190 10.07 -6.88 -16.11
C SER A 190 9.17 -5.76 -15.65
N LYS A 191 8.82 -5.68 -14.36
CA LYS A 191 7.96 -4.64 -13.79
C LYS A 191 8.83 -3.46 -13.35
N ASN A 192 8.35 -2.24 -13.62
CA ASN A 192 8.92 -1.02 -13.08
C ASN A 192 8.01 -0.50 -11.97
N TYR A 193 8.56 -0.31 -10.77
CA TYR A 193 7.83 0.21 -9.62
C TYR A 193 8.12 1.70 -9.49
N LEU A 194 7.06 2.46 -9.25
CA LEU A 194 7.08 3.89 -8.99
C LEU A 194 6.84 4.11 -7.50
N ASN A 195 7.87 4.50 -6.78
CA ASN A 195 7.86 4.66 -5.33
C ASN A 195 7.87 6.15 -4.98
N PHE A 196 6.83 6.60 -4.31
CA PHE A 196 6.66 8.00 -3.89
C PHE A 196 6.60 8.11 -2.37
N ILE A 197 7.22 9.14 -1.80
CA ILE A 197 6.83 9.63 -0.49
C ILE A 197 6.24 11.02 -0.69
N ALA A 198 5.02 11.18 -0.22
CA ALA A 198 4.30 12.44 -0.30
C ALA A 198 3.90 12.91 1.10
N GLN A 199 3.97 14.20 1.34
CA GLN A 199 3.62 14.83 2.61
C GLN A 199 2.24 15.46 2.52
N LYS A 200 1.40 15.26 3.54
CA LYS A 200 0.12 15.96 3.70
C LYS A 200 0.36 17.45 3.90
N ARG A 201 -0.38 18.28 3.13
CA ARG A 201 -0.42 19.75 3.26
C ARG A 201 -1.64 20.21 4.02
#